data_bdafb95efc447c5a0e0a51696b8ba3e4
#
_entry.id   bdafb95efc447c5a0e0a51696b8ba3e4
#
_cell.length_a   1.000
_cell.length_b   1.000
_cell.length_c   1.000
_cell.angle_alpha   90.00
_cell.angle_beta   90.00
_cell.angle_gamma   90.00
#
_symmetry.space_group_name_H-M   'P 1'
#
loop_
_entity.id
_entity.type
_entity.pdbx_description
1 polymer ?
#
loop_
_entity_poly.entity_id
_entity_poly.type
_entity_poly.pdbx_seq_one_letter_code
_entity_poly.pdbx_strand_id
1 'polypeptide(L)'
;MLDKEEIMQIAVKLQSDRYTKRLDSYQHLIIMLFATLGEFVSLRELEIGFLTAASRMNHFGMDYMVRRSTLSDANARRTPAFFEAVYNVLYARYKSCLSDSHPVKGLKRPLFIMDSTTISLFSQVFRGTGRNAINGQKKGGAKAHTVIRADEDVPVFVVISDAATSDHVLLSQMPIPPGSCTLR
;
A
#
# COMPACT_ATOMS: atom_id res chain seq x y z
N MET A 1 3.37 17.53 -5.77
CA MET A 1 4.03 17.55 -4.46
C MET A 1 2.99 17.18 -3.42
N LEU A 2 3.32 16.32 -2.45
CA LEU A 2 2.44 15.97 -1.34
C LEU A 2 2.30 17.20 -0.43
N ASP A 3 1.07 17.71 -0.30
CA ASP A 3 0.81 18.80 0.63
C ASP A 3 0.60 18.22 2.03
N LYS A 4 1.46 18.66 2.97
CA LYS A 4 1.40 18.18 4.35
C LYS A 4 0.06 18.50 5.00
N GLU A 5 -0.50 19.68 4.75
CA GLU A 5 -1.76 20.11 5.36
C GLU A 5 -2.93 19.23 4.91
N GLU A 6 -2.99 18.91 3.62
CA GLU A 6 -4.00 18.02 3.06
C GLU A 6 -3.90 16.59 3.64
N ILE A 7 -2.68 16.07 3.77
CA ILE A 7 -2.46 14.75 4.38
C ILE A 7 -2.88 14.74 5.85
N MET A 8 -2.58 15.81 6.58
CA MET A 8 -3.00 15.94 7.97
C MET A 8 -4.52 16.06 8.12
N GLN A 9 -5.22 16.71 7.18
CA GLN A 9 -6.69 16.73 7.17
C GLN A 9 -7.28 15.33 6.99
N ILE A 10 -6.68 14.50 6.14
CA ILE A 10 -7.07 13.09 5.99
C ILE A 10 -6.85 12.34 7.30
N ALA A 11 -5.70 12.56 7.96
CA ALA A 11 -5.38 11.93 9.24
C ALA A 11 -6.40 12.28 10.34
N VAL A 12 -6.81 13.55 10.41
CA VAL A 12 -7.83 14.02 11.36
C VAL A 12 -9.19 13.38 11.05
N LYS A 13 -9.62 13.37 9.78
CA LYS A 13 -10.88 12.78 9.36
C LYS A 13 -11.00 11.30 9.71
N LEU A 14 -9.90 10.56 9.57
CA LEU A 14 -9.84 9.13 9.87
C LEU A 14 -9.43 8.82 11.31
N GLN A 15 -9.20 9.84 12.14
CA GLN A 15 -8.72 9.71 13.52
C GLN A 15 -7.46 8.83 13.63
N SER A 16 -6.60 8.81 12.62
CA SER A 16 -5.44 7.93 12.55
C SER A 16 -4.34 8.28 13.55
N ASP A 17 -4.35 9.52 14.06
CA ASP A 17 -3.40 10.02 15.07
C ASP A 17 -3.95 9.99 16.50
N ARG A 18 -5.08 9.31 16.71
CA ARG A 18 -5.63 9.16 18.06
C ARG A 18 -4.61 8.47 18.98
N TYR A 19 -4.34 9.08 20.14
CA TYR A 19 -3.34 8.64 21.12
C TYR A 19 -1.88 8.67 20.63
N THR A 20 -1.58 9.37 19.53
CA THR A 20 -0.23 9.54 19.05
C THR A 20 0.47 10.70 19.77
N LYS A 21 1.68 10.47 20.29
CA LYS A 21 2.46 11.50 21.00
C LYS A 21 3.43 12.26 20.09
N ARG A 22 4.13 11.58 19.22
CA ARG A 22 5.19 12.16 18.37
C ARG A 22 5.14 11.72 16.92
N LEU A 23 4.96 10.41 16.65
CA LEU A 23 4.94 9.88 15.30
C LEU A 23 3.55 10.04 14.69
N ASP A 24 3.26 11.19 14.08
CA ASP A 24 1.99 11.44 13.38
C ASP A 24 1.86 10.61 12.07
N SER A 25 0.69 10.65 11.48
CA SER A 25 0.40 9.89 10.25
C SER A 25 1.18 10.39 9.05
N TYR A 26 1.46 11.70 8.97
CA TYR A 26 2.30 12.25 7.92
C TYR A 26 3.73 11.73 8.02
N GLN A 27 4.33 11.79 9.21
CA GLN A 27 5.68 11.28 9.45
C GLN A 27 5.75 9.78 9.17
N HIS A 28 4.72 9.02 9.59
CA HIS A 28 4.63 7.59 9.29
C HIS A 28 4.58 7.33 7.77
N LEU A 29 3.80 8.10 7.02
CA LEU A 29 3.76 8.01 5.56
C LEU A 29 5.13 8.27 4.94
N ILE A 30 5.84 9.32 5.37
CA ILE A 30 7.18 9.63 4.87
C ILE A 30 8.16 8.48 5.15
N ILE A 31 8.10 7.90 6.35
CA ILE A 31 8.95 6.75 6.70
C ILE A 31 8.63 5.54 5.82
N MET A 32 7.36 5.25 5.58
CA MET A 32 6.97 4.11 4.74
C MET A 32 7.35 4.32 3.27
N LEU A 33 7.25 5.55 2.76
CA LEU A 33 7.75 5.89 1.43
C LEU A 33 9.27 5.74 1.35
N PHE A 34 10.00 6.22 2.35
CA PHE A 34 11.44 6.05 2.44
C PHE A 34 11.83 4.58 2.50
N ALA A 35 11.09 3.77 3.26
CA ALA A 35 11.31 2.33 3.35
C ALA A 35 11.11 1.64 2.00
N THR A 36 10.05 1.98 1.28
CA THR A 36 9.70 1.37 0.00
C THR A 36 10.67 1.79 -1.10
N LEU A 37 10.97 3.09 -1.21
CA LEU A 37 11.88 3.63 -2.22
C LEU A 37 13.34 3.25 -1.98
N GLY A 38 13.71 3.03 -0.73
CA GLY A 38 15.05 2.56 -0.33
C GLY A 38 15.19 1.04 -0.31
N GLU A 39 14.12 0.30 -0.66
CA GLU A 39 14.08 -1.18 -0.71
C GLU A 39 14.51 -1.86 0.60
N PHE A 40 14.24 -1.22 1.75
CA PHE A 40 14.58 -1.79 3.06
C PHE A 40 13.73 -3.02 3.37
N VAL A 41 14.36 -4.14 3.64
CA VAL A 41 13.68 -5.42 3.88
C VAL A 41 13.31 -5.66 5.35
N SER A 42 13.74 -4.79 6.26
CA SER A 42 13.45 -4.93 7.69
C SER A 42 13.41 -3.58 8.41
N LEU A 43 12.64 -3.50 9.52
CA LEU A 43 12.60 -2.30 10.37
C LEU A 43 13.97 -1.99 11.00
N ARG A 44 14.84 -2.98 11.17
CA ARG A 44 16.21 -2.77 11.68
C ARG A 44 17.09 -2.07 10.64
N GLU A 45 17.00 -2.52 9.41
CA GLU A 45 17.72 -1.91 8.29
C GLU A 45 17.22 -0.49 8.02
N LEU A 46 15.91 -0.28 8.07
CA LEU A 46 15.29 1.02 7.97
C LEU A 46 15.78 1.98 9.06
N GLU A 47 15.90 1.53 10.32
CA GLU A 47 16.44 2.34 11.43
C GLU A 47 17.87 2.79 11.15
N ILE A 48 18.71 1.90 10.62
CA ILE A 48 20.08 2.23 10.21
C ILE A 48 20.08 3.21 9.02
N GLY A 49 19.27 2.96 8.01
CA GLY A 49 19.12 3.84 6.85
C GLY A 49 18.64 5.25 7.25
N PHE A 50 17.78 5.32 8.26
CA PHE A 50 17.35 6.60 8.84
C PHE A 50 18.49 7.39 9.49
N LEU A 51 19.38 6.71 10.21
CA LEU A 51 20.56 7.34 10.80
C LEU A 51 21.44 8.02 9.74
N THR A 52 21.66 7.35 8.61
CA THR A 52 22.48 7.88 7.52
C THR A 52 21.81 9.02 6.75
N ALA A 53 20.47 9.07 6.75
CA ALA A 53 19.67 10.07 6.06
C ALA A 53 19.13 11.19 6.97
N ALA A 54 19.54 11.24 8.24
CA ALA A 54 18.97 12.11 9.27
C ALA A 54 18.91 13.59 8.85
N SER A 55 19.96 14.13 8.23
CA SER A 55 20.00 15.51 7.76
C SER A 55 18.96 15.80 6.66
N ARG A 56 18.66 14.82 5.82
CA ARG A 56 17.64 14.93 4.76
C ARG A 56 16.23 14.84 5.30
N MET A 57 16.03 14.06 6.37
CA MET A 57 14.71 13.88 7.00
C MET A 57 14.19 15.14 7.66
N ASN A 58 15.06 16.05 8.07
CA ASN A 58 14.68 17.37 8.59
C ASN A 58 13.84 18.19 7.57
N HIS A 59 14.11 18.03 6.28
CA HIS A 59 13.32 18.69 5.22
C HIS A 59 11.86 18.21 5.18
N PHE A 60 11.58 17.03 5.73
CA PHE A 60 10.23 16.49 5.84
C PHE A 60 9.61 16.72 7.22
N GLY A 61 10.22 17.60 8.03
CA GLY A 61 9.74 17.91 9.38
C GLY A 61 9.96 16.78 10.39
N MET A 62 10.98 15.94 10.14
CA MET A 62 11.39 14.88 11.05
C MET A 62 12.65 15.29 11.80
N ASP A 63 12.45 15.81 13.00
CA ASP A 63 13.50 16.34 13.89
C ASP A 63 14.00 15.34 14.93
N TYR A 64 13.54 14.09 14.85
CA TYR A 64 13.92 13.04 15.79
C TYR A 64 14.01 11.66 15.11
N MET A 65 14.81 10.80 15.72
CA MET A 65 14.96 9.41 15.30
C MET A 65 13.77 8.57 15.78
N VAL A 66 13.09 7.94 14.84
CA VAL A 66 12.01 7.00 15.15
C VAL A 66 12.62 5.63 15.45
N ARG A 67 12.37 5.13 16.67
CA ARG A 67 12.83 3.80 17.08
C ARG A 67 12.00 2.70 16.41
N ARG A 68 12.64 1.57 16.15
CA ARG A 68 12.00 0.38 15.57
C ARG A 68 10.73 -0.04 16.30
N SER A 69 10.72 -0.02 17.64
CA SER A 69 9.53 -0.36 18.43
C SER A 69 8.36 0.59 18.16
N THR A 70 8.63 1.91 18.12
CA THR A 70 7.61 2.92 17.81
C THR A 70 7.03 2.73 16.42
N LEU A 71 7.86 2.39 15.44
CA LEU A 71 7.41 2.13 14.07
C LEU A 71 6.61 0.83 13.97
N SER A 72 7.05 -0.22 14.68
CA SER A 72 6.30 -1.48 14.78
C SER A 72 4.92 -1.27 15.39
N ASP A 73 4.82 -0.49 16.47
CA ASP A 73 3.54 -0.15 17.10
C ASP A 73 2.66 0.69 16.19
N ALA A 74 3.24 1.63 15.44
CA ALA A 74 2.51 2.43 14.47
C ALA A 74 1.92 1.57 13.34
N ASN A 75 2.71 0.64 12.80
CA ASN A 75 2.26 -0.32 11.79
C ASN A 75 1.13 -1.23 12.30
N ALA A 76 1.18 -1.63 13.56
CA ALA A 76 0.16 -2.50 14.15
C ALA A 76 -1.16 -1.79 14.46
N ARG A 77 -1.09 -0.49 14.81
CA ARG A 77 -2.27 0.28 15.25
C ARG A 77 -2.97 1.04 14.15
N ARG A 78 -2.24 1.57 13.16
CA ARG A 78 -2.83 2.36 12.09
C ARG A 78 -3.49 1.48 11.05
N THR A 79 -4.69 1.87 10.68
CA THR A 79 -5.45 1.18 9.63
C THR A 79 -4.90 1.53 8.24
N PRO A 80 -4.99 0.62 7.26
CA PRO A 80 -4.59 0.90 5.89
C PRO A 80 -5.43 2.00 5.23
N ALA A 81 -6.62 2.29 5.75
CA ALA A 81 -7.55 3.30 5.22
C ALA A 81 -6.92 4.71 5.08
N PHE A 82 -5.97 5.06 5.95
CA PHE A 82 -5.24 6.32 5.82
C PHE A 82 -4.40 6.36 4.54
N PHE A 83 -3.63 5.32 4.26
CA PHE A 83 -2.78 5.23 3.07
C PHE A 83 -3.62 5.16 1.80
N GLU A 84 -4.72 4.42 1.84
CA GLU A 84 -5.70 4.35 0.75
C GLU A 84 -6.30 5.72 0.44
N ALA A 85 -6.71 6.49 1.46
CA ALA A 85 -7.26 7.82 1.26
C ALA A 85 -6.24 8.79 0.65
N VAL A 86 -4.97 8.74 1.12
CA VAL A 86 -3.87 9.53 0.55
C VAL A 86 -3.65 9.15 -0.92
N TYR A 87 -3.62 7.85 -1.22
CA TYR A 87 -3.49 7.35 -2.59
C TYR A 87 -4.60 7.87 -3.50
N ASN A 88 -5.86 7.78 -3.06
CA ASN A 88 -7.02 8.20 -3.83
C ASN A 88 -7.00 9.72 -4.14
N VAL A 89 -6.55 10.55 -3.19
CA VAL A 89 -6.39 11.99 -3.41
C VAL A 89 -5.31 12.26 -4.46
N LEU A 90 -4.17 11.58 -4.37
CA LEU A 90 -3.09 11.71 -5.35
C LEU A 90 -3.52 11.22 -6.74
N TYR A 91 -4.16 10.05 -6.79
CA TYR A 91 -4.67 9.50 -8.03
C TYR A 91 -5.67 10.44 -8.71
N ALA A 92 -6.65 10.97 -7.96
CA ALA A 92 -7.62 11.94 -8.49
C ALA A 92 -6.94 13.20 -9.05
N ARG A 93 -5.87 13.68 -8.40
CA ARG A 93 -5.12 14.87 -8.81
C ARG A 93 -4.33 14.66 -10.11
N TYR A 94 -3.70 13.50 -10.25
CA TYR A 94 -2.77 13.23 -11.35
C TYR A 94 -3.35 12.35 -12.46
N LYS A 95 -4.58 11.88 -12.32
CA LYS A 95 -5.26 10.99 -13.27
C LYS A 95 -5.24 11.52 -14.71
N SER A 96 -5.45 12.82 -14.92
CA SER A 96 -5.42 13.41 -16.27
C SER A 96 -4.04 13.33 -16.93
N CYS A 97 -2.97 13.36 -16.13
CA CYS A 97 -1.61 13.22 -16.64
C CYS A 97 -1.23 11.77 -16.92
N LEU A 98 -1.91 10.81 -16.26
CA LEU A 98 -1.63 9.37 -16.40
C LEU A 98 -2.32 8.78 -17.63
N SER A 99 -3.56 9.20 -17.92
CA SER A 99 -4.37 8.65 -19.02
C SER A 99 -3.83 8.92 -20.42
N ASP A 100 -2.91 9.89 -20.57
CA ASP A 100 -2.27 10.20 -21.85
C ASP A 100 -1.02 9.35 -22.12
N SER A 101 -0.56 8.57 -21.15
CA SER A 101 0.74 7.89 -21.22
C SER A 101 0.75 6.72 -22.20
N HIS A 102 -0.35 5.95 -22.30
CA HIS A 102 -0.44 4.78 -23.17
C HIS A 102 -1.83 4.61 -23.80
N PRO A 103 -2.18 5.37 -24.86
CA PRO A 103 -3.44 5.13 -25.54
C PRO A 103 -3.43 3.74 -26.16
N VAL A 104 -4.22 2.82 -25.61
CA VAL A 104 -4.42 1.49 -26.19
C VAL A 104 -5.25 1.67 -27.47
N LYS A 105 -4.53 1.81 -28.60
CA LYS A 105 -5.15 2.04 -29.91
C LYS A 105 -6.15 0.91 -30.23
N GLY A 106 -7.39 1.29 -30.46
CA GLY A 106 -8.46 0.40 -30.93
C GLY A 106 -9.42 -0.12 -29.85
N LEU A 107 -9.16 0.09 -28.56
CA LEU A 107 -10.08 -0.27 -27.51
C LEU A 107 -11.07 0.86 -27.23
N LYS A 108 -12.35 0.62 -27.57
CA LYS A 108 -13.46 1.54 -27.26
C LYS A 108 -13.91 1.48 -25.79
N ARG A 109 -13.35 0.54 -25.00
CA ARG A 109 -13.73 0.27 -23.62
C ARG A 109 -12.50 0.24 -22.73
N PRO A 110 -12.59 0.71 -21.47
CA PRO A 110 -11.47 0.63 -20.55
C PRO A 110 -11.08 -0.84 -20.33
N LEU A 111 -9.79 -1.10 -20.42
CA LEU A 111 -9.21 -2.41 -20.17
C LEU A 111 -8.61 -2.43 -18.77
N PHE A 112 -9.01 -3.42 -17.98
CA PHE A 112 -8.47 -3.68 -16.65
C PHE A 112 -7.64 -4.96 -16.67
N ILE A 113 -6.46 -4.90 -16.10
CA ILE A 113 -5.56 -6.03 -15.92
C ILE A 113 -5.54 -6.37 -14.45
N MET A 114 -5.87 -7.61 -14.11
CA MET A 114 -5.79 -8.11 -12.74
C MET A 114 -4.60 -9.04 -12.61
N ASP A 115 -3.78 -8.77 -11.61
CA ASP A 115 -2.70 -9.66 -11.18
C ASP A 115 -2.75 -9.89 -9.68
N SER A 116 -2.19 -10.99 -9.25
CA SER A 116 -2.12 -11.32 -7.83
C SER A 116 -0.73 -11.81 -7.43
N THR A 117 -0.13 -11.09 -6.49
CA THR A 117 1.17 -11.43 -5.93
C THR A 117 1.01 -12.10 -4.57
N THR A 118 1.61 -13.26 -4.39
CA THR A 118 1.62 -13.96 -3.10
C THR A 118 2.79 -13.49 -2.26
N ILE A 119 2.49 -12.91 -1.10
CA ILE A 119 3.48 -12.51 -0.10
C ILE A 119 3.59 -13.65 0.90
N SER A 120 4.72 -14.36 0.86
CA SER A 120 5.00 -15.44 1.82
C SER A 120 5.40 -14.84 3.16
N LEU A 121 4.66 -15.18 4.21
CA LEU A 121 4.92 -14.73 5.58
C LEU A 121 5.37 -15.92 6.43
N PHE A 122 6.18 -15.64 7.44
CA PHE A 122 6.54 -16.67 8.42
C PHE A 122 5.26 -17.18 9.11
N SER A 123 5.16 -18.49 9.26
CA SER A 123 3.99 -19.17 9.87
C SER A 123 3.62 -18.69 11.28
N GLN A 124 4.55 -18.01 11.95
CA GLN A 124 4.33 -17.40 13.27
C GLN A 124 3.58 -16.07 13.23
N VAL A 125 3.58 -15.36 12.08
CA VAL A 125 2.96 -14.04 11.94
C VAL A 125 1.48 -14.16 11.53
N PHE A 126 1.16 -15.17 10.70
CA PHE A 126 -0.22 -15.44 10.26
C PHE A 126 -0.54 -16.92 10.42
N ARG A 127 -0.95 -17.31 11.62
CA ARG A 127 -1.45 -18.66 11.86
C ARG A 127 -2.81 -18.85 11.22
N GLY A 128 -2.92 -19.82 10.32
CA GLY A 128 -4.21 -20.23 9.73
C GLY A 128 -4.51 -19.67 8.34
N THR A 129 -3.77 -18.66 7.86
CA THR A 129 -3.92 -18.10 6.53
C THR A 129 -2.85 -18.67 5.61
N GLY A 130 -3.19 -19.60 4.74
CA GLY A 130 -2.24 -20.15 3.79
C GLY A 130 -2.75 -21.37 3.06
N ARG A 131 -2.11 -21.72 1.94
CA ARG A 131 -2.39 -22.96 1.22
C ARG A 131 -2.17 -24.16 2.15
N ASN A 132 -3.04 -25.17 2.04
CA ASN A 132 -2.79 -26.46 2.66
C ASN A 132 -1.42 -26.97 2.22
N ALA A 133 -0.57 -27.28 3.17
CA ALA A 133 0.78 -27.74 2.89
C ALA A 133 0.74 -29.18 2.34
N ILE A 134 1.60 -29.44 1.37
CA ILE A 134 1.84 -30.79 0.88
C ILE A 134 2.43 -31.69 1.99
N ASN A 135 3.07 -31.08 3.00
CA ASN A 135 3.79 -31.78 4.09
C ASN A 135 3.25 -31.43 5.49
N GLY A 136 1.95 -31.15 5.64
CA GLY A 136 1.31 -30.95 6.96
C GLY A 136 1.62 -29.62 7.68
N GLN A 137 2.54 -28.80 7.21
CA GLN A 137 2.83 -27.48 7.78
C GLN A 137 2.18 -26.38 6.93
N LYS A 138 1.16 -25.72 7.46
CA LYS A 138 0.55 -24.54 6.82
C LYS A 138 1.57 -23.40 6.79
N LYS A 139 2.01 -23.00 5.58
CA LYS A 139 2.78 -21.76 5.40
C LYS A 139 1.79 -20.60 5.40
N GLY A 140 1.96 -19.66 6.34
CA GLY A 140 1.23 -18.40 6.33
C GLY A 140 1.55 -17.60 5.08
N GLY A 141 0.56 -17.00 4.47
CA GLY A 141 0.75 -16.12 3.30
C GLY A 141 -0.45 -15.18 3.14
N ALA A 142 -0.15 -14.00 2.64
CA ALA A 142 -1.15 -13.05 2.17
C ALA A 142 -1.04 -12.93 0.66
N LYS A 143 -2.13 -12.64 -0.01
CA LYS A 143 -2.20 -12.42 -1.45
C LYS A 143 -2.68 -11.00 -1.71
N ALA A 144 -1.87 -10.23 -2.41
CA ALA A 144 -2.25 -8.90 -2.87
C ALA A 144 -2.80 -9.04 -4.30
N HIS A 145 -4.08 -8.71 -4.45
CA HIS A 145 -4.74 -8.65 -5.75
C HIS A 145 -4.75 -7.20 -6.20
N THR A 146 -4.14 -6.94 -7.32
CA THR A 146 -3.99 -5.60 -7.87
C THR A 146 -4.71 -5.52 -9.21
N VAL A 147 -5.54 -4.50 -9.37
CA VAL A 147 -6.19 -4.18 -10.65
C VAL A 147 -5.61 -2.88 -11.16
N ILE A 148 -5.09 -2.93 -12.37
CA ILE A 148 -4.47 -1.81 -13.07
C ILE A 148 -5.33 -1.48 -14.30
N ARG A 149 -5.53 -0.20 -14.57
CA ARG A 149 -6.03 0.24 -15.87
C ARG A 149 -4.89 0.23 -16.88
N ALA A 150 -5.10 -0.41 -18.02
CA ALA A 150 -4.06 -0.60 -19.04
C ALA A 150 -3.57 0.69 -19.70
N ASP A 151 -4.33 1.78 -19.59
CA ASP A 151 -3.98 3.11 -20.12
C ASP A 151 -3.29 4.03 -19.11
N GLU A 152 -3.30 3.65 -17.83
CA GLU A 152 -2.75 4.50 -16.75
C GLU A 152 -1.53 3.92 -16.06
N ASP A 153 -1.31 2.60 -16.16
CA ASP A 153 -0.22 1.84 -15.51
C ASP A 153 -0.14 2.01 -13.97
N VAL A 154 -1.28 2.39 -13.36
CA VAL A 154 -1.37 2.55 -11.91
C VAL A 154 -2.46 1.66 -11.32
N PRO A 155 -2.30 1.19 -10.09
CA PRO A 155 -3.33 0.43 -9.41
C PRO A 155 -4.59 1.26 -9.20
N VAL A 156 -5.72 0.78 -9.69
CA VAL A 156 -7.05 1.37 -9.42
C VAL A 156 -7.65 0.75 -8.16
N PHE A 157 -7.27 -0.49 -7.89
CA PHE A 157 -7.81 -1.24 -6.78
C PHE A 157 -6.77 -2.25 -6.27
N VAL A 158 -6.61 -2.32 -4.95
CA VAL A 158 -5.73 -3.29 -4.30
C VAL A 158 -6.47 -3.91 -3.13
N VAL A 159 -6.55 -5.25 -3.11
CA VAL A 159 -7.12 -6.00 -1.99
C VAL A 159 -6.14 -7.05 -1.50
N ILE A 160 -6.01 -7.14 -0.18
CA ILE A 160 -5.21 -8.17 0.46
C ILE A 160 -6.16 -9.24 1.00
N SER A 161 -5.90 -10.48 0.63
CA SER A 161 -6.64 -11.64 1.08
C SER A 161 -5.71 -12.74 1.57
N ASP A 162 -6.30 -13.83 2.06
CA ASP A 162 -5.55 -15.06 2.35
C ASP A 162 -4.93 -15.63 1.07
N ALA A 163 -3.74 -16.20 1.16
CA ALA A 163 -3.04 -16.82 0.02
C ALA A 163 -3.86 -17.97 -0.63
N ALA A 164 -4.85 -18.52 0.07
CA ALA A 164 -5.76 -19.54 -0.44
C ALA A 164 -6.93 -18.97 -1.25
N THR A 165 -7.19 -17.65 -1.18
CA THR A 165 -8.33 -17.03 -1.85
C THR A 165 -8.13 -17.06 -3.37
N SER A 166 -9.18 -17.50 -4.08
CA SER A 166 -9.17 -17.50 -5.55
C SER A 166 -9.41 -16.10 -6.10
N ASP A 167 -8.68 -15.73 -7.15
CA ASP A 167 -8.84 -14.45 -7.87
C ASP A 167 -10.25 -14.27 -8.42
N HIS A 168 -10.91 -15.37 -8.75
CA HIS A 168 -12.29 -15.38 -9.28
C HIS A 168 -13.32 -14.84 -8.28
N VAL A 169 -13.15 -15.17 -7.00
CA VAL A 169 -14.05 -14.69 -5.94
C VAL A 169 -13.94 -13.19 -5.79
N LEU A 170 -12.72 -12.65 -5.88
CA LEU A 170 -12.48 -11.23 -5.74
C LEU A 170 -12.90 -10.40 -6.96
N LEU A 171 -12.76 -10.94 -8.17
CA LEU A 171 -13.26 -10.30 -9.39
C LEU A 171 -14.75 -9.96 -9.31
N SER A 172 -15.56 -10.82 -8.71
CA SER A 172 -17.00 -10.58 -8.54
C SER A 172 -17.34 -9.49 -7.53
N GLN A 173 -16.40 -9.15 -6.65
CA GLN A 173 -16.55 -8.15 -5.59
C GLN A 173 -15.96 -6.77 -5.97
N MET A 174 -15.25 -6.71 -7.09
CA MET A 174 -14.58 -5.47 -7.49
C MET A 174 -15.56 -4.48 -8.14
N PRO A 175 -15.43 -3.18 -7.82
CA PRO A 175 -16.24 -2.13 -8.44
C PRO A 175 -15.72 -1.79 -9.85
N ILE A 176 -15.73 -2.77 -10.75
CA ILE A 176 -15.35 -2.57 -12.15
C ILE A 176 -16.57 -1.98 -12.89
N PRO A 177 -16.41 -0.88 -13.63
CA PRO A 177 -17.52 -0.28 -14.38
C PRO A 177 -18.13 -1.27 -15.36
N PRO A 178 -19.47 -1.31 -15.49
CA PRO A 178 -20.13 -2.20 -16.44
C PRO A 178 -19.69 -1.89 -17.86
N GLY A 179 -19.42 -2.93 -18.64
CA GLY A 179 -18.95 -2.82 -20.02
C GLY A 179 -17.42 -2.72 -20.18
N SER A 180 -16.65 -2.87 -19.11
CA SER A 180 -15.19 -2.95 -19.16
C SER A 180 -14.71 -4.33 -19.63
N CYS A 181 -13.51 -4.38 -20.22
CA CYS A 181 -12.80 -5.62 -20.47
C CYS A 181 -11.82 -5.92 -19.33
N THR A 182 -11.75 -7.18 -18.88
CA THR A 182 -10.80 -7.60 -17.86
C THR A 182 -9.90 -8.69 -18.44
N LEU A 183 -8.58 -8.50 -18.32
CA LEU A 183 -7.57 -9.53 -18.59
C LEU A 183 -6.99 -10.04 -17.26
N ARG A 184 -6.61 -11.32 -17.27
CA ARG A 184 -6.00 -12.02 -16.14
C ARG A 184 -4.69 -12.65 -16.56
#